data_63817a134dd887162e547ccf67ac4763
#
_entry.id   63817a134dd887162e547ccf67ac4763
#
_cell.length_a   1.000
_cell.length_b   1.000
_cell.length_c   1.000
_cell.angle_alpha   90.00
_cell.angle_beta   90.00
_cell.angle_gamma   90.00
#
_symmetry.space_group_name_H-M   'P 1'
#
loop_
_entity.id
_entity.type
_entity.pdbx_description
1 polymer ?
#
loop_
_entity_poly.entity_id
_entity_poly.type
_entity_poly.pdbx_seq_one_letter_code
_entity_poly.pdbx_strand_id
1 'polypeptide(L)'
;MNEKMTMLILSCDKFSDLWDGHVKQLETYWPDRNIDTYIVTDKQSNKKYKNVKIFSAGDNVEWSDRLLKALKMVKTEYVFITLDDYFLIKPVSIRKMNNLVEMMEKQNLDYVRLFKRPTKATRSPIKGYQKAYYIDCNFKYSVNLYSGIWKTKFMESCVANPLNPWQFEVELPKMACNYGAKCAVSNNKDFVILDVVRKGKLLHNSYYYFKRHPGIYTGNRLVNSWSYEISLAIKTIVGRYTPMPIHNAIKKVMRKFGYQFFSD
;
A
#
# COMPACT_ATOMS: atom_id res chain seq x y z
N MET A 1 16.79 -9.03 9.95
CA MET A 1 15.80 -8.12 9.31
C MET A 1 16.26 -6.69 9.29
N ASN A 2 16.83 -6.15 10.35
CA ASN A 2 17.27 -4.73 10.45
C ASN A 2 18.21 -4.27 9.36
N GLU A 3 19.17 -5.09 9.00
CA GLU A 3 20.17 -4.74 8.01
C GLU A 3 19.66 -4.88 6.57
N LYS A 4 18.47 -5.51 6.39
CA LYS A 4 17.96 -5.86 5.07
C LYS A 4 16.75 -5.06 4.61
N MET A 5 16.01 -4.43 5.55
CA MET A 5 14.75 -3.78 5.22
C MET A 5 14.53 -2.49 6.00
N THR A 6 14.06 -1.46 5.32
CA THR A 6 13.57 -0.18 5.88
C THR A 6 12.09 -0.05 5.61
N MET A 7 11.32 0.55 6.53
CA MET A 7 9.89 0.82 6.34
C MET A 7 9.64 2.27 5.97
N LEU A 8 8.87 2.50 4.90
CA LEU A 8 8.39 3.80 4.49
C LEU A 8 6.86 3.84 4.57
N ILE A 9 6.34 4.75 5.38
CA ILE A 9 4.92 5.09 5.50
C ILE A 9 4.70 6.32 4.63
N LEU A 10 4.12 6.11 3.45
CA LEU A 10 3.91 7.21 2.50
C LEU A 10 2.74 8.06 2.94
N SER A 11 2.97 9.37 3.05
CA SER A 11 2.03 10.34 3.56
C SER A 11 2.17 11.72 2.89
N CYS A 12 1.39 12.67 3.38
CA CYS A 12 1.56 14.09 3.17
C CYS A 12 1.00 14.86 4.38
N ASP A 13 1.33 16.14 4.50
CA ASP A 13 0.92 16.99 5.60
C ASP A 13 -0.60 17.01 5.83
N LYS A 14 -1.39 16.97 4.76
CA LYS A 14 -2.87 16.90 4.83
C LYS A 14 -3.41 15.67 5.56
N PHE A 15 -2.60 14.66 5.78
CA PHE A 15 -2.92 13.41 6.46
C PHE A 15 -2.19 13.27 7.81
N SER A 16 -1.54 14.34 8.28
CA SER A 16 -0.81 14.34 9.55
C SER A 16 -1.68 14.09 10.78
N ASP A 17 -3.00 14.28 10.67
CA ASP A 17 -3.98 13.91 11.68
C ASP A 17 -4.11 12.39 11.90
N LEU A 18 -3.67 11.57 10.93
CA LEU A 18 -3.67 10.12 11.04
C LEU A 18 -2.41 9.56 11.70
N TRP A 19 -1.30 10.31 11.70
CA TRP A 19 0.00 9.76 12.07
C TRP A 19 0.08 9.23 13.50
N ASP A 20 -0.51 9.93 14.46
CA ASP A 20 -0.47 9.51 15.87
C ASP A 20 -1.17 8.15 16.06
N GLY A 21 -2.34 7.99 15.43
CA GLY A 21 -3.08 6.73 15.44
C GLY A 21 -2.36 5.62 14.69
N HIS A 22 -1.81 5.94 13.52
CA HIS A 22 -1.04 4.98 12.72
C HIS A 22 0.17 4.46 13.50
N VAL A 23 0.98 5.35 14.08
CA VAL A 23 2.15 4.99 14.88
C VAL A 23 1.75 4.21 16.12
N LYS A 24 0.70 4.63 16.83
CA LYS A 24 0.19 3.90 18.01
C LYS A 24 -0.20 2.47 17.66
N GLN A 25 -0.87 2.26 16.53
CA GLN A 25 -1.25 0.92 16.07
C GLN A 25 -0.03 0.10 15.64
N LEU A 26 0.94 0.73 15.00
CA LEU A 26 2.18 0.08 14.62
C LEU A 26 2.99 -0.37 15.86
N GLU A 27 3.10 0.48 16.89
CA GLU A 27 3.75 0.15 18.17
C GLU A 27 2.99 -0.94 18.94
N THR A 28 1.65 -0.96 18.86
CA THR A 28 0.81 -1.95 19.54
C THR A 28 0.93 -3.33 18.91
N TYR A 29 0.92 -3.41 17.59
CA TYR A 29 0.82 -4.68 16.87
C TYR A 29 2.14 -5.17 16.26
N TRP A 30 3.18 -4.31 16.26
CA TRP A 30 4.53 -4.67 15.84
C TRP A 30 5.59 -3.98 16.73
N PRO A 31 5.53 -4.19 18.06
CA PRO A 31 6.40 -3.50 19.02
C PRO A 31 7.88 -3.87 18.88
N ASP A 32 8.14 -5.10 18.47
CA ASP A 32 9.46 -5.71 18.32
C ASP A 32 10.05 -5.56 16.90
N ARG A 33 9.43 -4.70 16.05
CA ARG A 33 10.00 -4.39 14.73
C ARG A 33 11.36 -3.69 14.92
N ASN A 34 12.37 -4.36 14.51
CA ASN A 34 13.73 -3.82 14.56
C ASN A 34 14.16 -3.40 13.15
N ILE A 35 13.47 -2.43 12.55
CA ILE A 35 13.74 -1.84 11.25
C ILE A 35 13.57 -0.32 11.31
N ASP A 36 14.46 0.40 10.62
CA ASP A 36 14.30 1.84 10.47
C ASP A 36 12.94 2.15 9.82
N THR A 37 12.16 3.01 10.44
CA THR A 37 10.80 3.35 10.00
C THR A 37 10.68 4.87 9.82
N TYR A 38 10.16 5.28 8.66
CA TYR A 38 10.00 6.68 8.31
C TYR A 38 8.58 6.98 7.83
N ILE A 39 7.99 8.07 8.33
CA ILE A 39 6.87 8.73 7.67
C ILE A 39 7.45 9.66 6.62
N VAL A 40 7.10 9.42 5.36
CA VAL A 40 7.56 10.21 4.21
C VAL A 40 6.49 11.24 3.86
N THR A 41 6.81 12.52 4.03
CA THR A 41 5.86 13.63 3.86
C THR A 41 6.47 14.76 3.02
N ASP A 42 5.63 15.71 2.62
CA ASP A 42 6.03 16.94 1.93
C ASP A 42 6.57 17.97 2.93
N LYS A 43 5.78 18.41 3.91
CA LYS A 43 6.15 19.48 4.82
C LYS A 43 6.90 19.00 6.04
N GLN A 44 7.66 19.89 6.62
CA GLN A 44 8.28 19.67 7.91
C GLN A 44 7.22 19.54 9.00
N SER A 45 7.47 18.72 10.01
CA SER A 45 6.58 18.49 11.13
C SER A 45 7.35 18.52 12.44
N ASN A 46 6.74 19.10 13.47
CA ASN A 46 7.26 19.11 14.84
C ASN A 46 6.90 17.84 15.63
N LYS A 47 6.11 16.92 15.03
CA LYS A 47 5.77 15.65 15.67
C LYS A 47 7.01 14.80 15.87
N LYS A 48 7.09 14.11 17.00
CA LYS A 48 8.23 13.21 17.35
C LYS A 48 7.68 11.89 17.85
N TYR A 49 8.26 10.81 17.37
CA TYR A 49 7.92 9.44 17.77
C TYR A 49 9.21 8.69 18.19
N LYS A 50 9.08 7.74 19.12
CA LYS A 50 10.24 7.03 19.67
C LYS A 50 10.96 6.17 18.59
N ASN A 51 10.18 5.44 17.79
CA ASN A 51 10.71 4.44 16.84
C ASN A 51 10.30 4.74 15.38
N VAL A 52 9.83 5.95 15.09
CA VAL A 52 9.46 6.39 13.75
C VAL A 52 10.03 7.78 13.53
N LYS A 53 10.82 7.92 12.48
CA LYS A 53 11.39 9.20 12.04
C LYS A 53 10.47 9.84 11.01
N ILE A 54 10.47 11.16 10.90
CA ILE A 54 9.75 11.90 9.87
C ILE A 54 10.78 12.36 8.84
N PHE A 55 10.56 11.99 7.58
CA PHE A 55 11.33 12.47 6.45
C PHE A 55 10.48 13.43 5.63
N SER A 56 10.86 14.71 5.62
CA SER A 56 10.25 15.73 4.78
C SER A 56 11.03 15.90 3.48
N ALA A 57 10.35 15.71 2.37
CA ALA A 57 10.96 15.88 1.04
C ALA A 57 11.01 17.35 0.59
N GLY A 58 10.31 18.25 1.29
CA GLY A 58 10.16 19.67 0.99
C GLY A 58 8.81 20.02 0.35
N ASP A 59 8.42 21.28 0.49
CA ASP A 59 7.19 21.81 -0.08
C ASP A 59 7.20 21.73 -1.61
N ASN A 60 6.02 21.56 -2.19
CA ASN A 60 5.78 21.52 -3.64
C ASN A 60 6.55 20.41 -4.39
N VAL A 61 6.99 19.37 -3.69
CA VAL A 61 7.59 18.18 -4.30
C VAL A 61 6.49 17.21 -4.71
N GLU A 62 6.48 16.82 -5.97
CA GLU A 62 5.55 15.83 -6.49
C GLU A 62 5.67 14.49 -5.74
N TRP A 63 4.61 13.71 -5.75
CA TRP A 63 4.52 12.48 -4.97
C TRP A 63 5.65 11.48 -5.31
N SER A 64 5.91 11.25 -6.60
CA SER A 64 6.97 10.34 -7.03
C SER A 64 8.36 10.84 -6.67
N ASP A 65 8.62 12.15 -6.80
CA ASP A 65 9.90 12.75 -6.42
C ASP A 65 10.14 12.65 -4.92
N ARG A 66 9.08 12.80 -4.11
CA ARG A 66 9.11 12.61 -2.67
C ARG A 66 9.51 11.18 -2.30
N LEU A 67 8.87 10.20 -2.96
CA LEU A 67 9.23 8.80 -2.76
C LEU A 67 10.66 8.51 -3.23
N LEU A 68 11.08 9.05 -4.38
CA LEU A 68 12.44 8.88 -4.88
C LEU A 68 13.50 9.46 -3.91
N LYS A 69 13.24 10.65 -3.36
CA LYS A 69 14.13 11.25 -2.34
C LYS A 69 14.22 10.37 -1.09
N ALA A 70 13.10 9.80 -0.64
CA ALA A 70 13.10 8.89 0.48
C ALA A 70 13.85 7.58 0.19
N LEU A 71 13.66 7.01 -1.01
CA LEU A 71 14.38 5.79 -1.43
C LEU A 71 15.88 5.99 -1.50
N LYS A 72 16.37 7.16 -1.98
CA LYS A 72 17.80 7.49 -1.98
C LYS A 72 18.44 7.52 -0.59
N MET A 73 17.64 7.74 0.46
CA MET A 73 18.10 7.67 1.84
C MET A 73 18.17 6.21 2.35
N VAL A 74 17.37 5.30 1.77
CA VAL A 74 17.31 3.90 2.17
C VAL A 74 18.60 3.18 1.76
N LYS A 75 19.25 2.54 2.74
CA LYS A 75 20.50 1.80 2.51
C LYS A 75 20.29 0.28 2.44
N THR A 76 19.10 -0.18 2.77
CA THR A 76 18.73 -1.60 2.80
C THR A 76 18.36 -2.12 1.42
N GLU A 77 18.57 -3.40 1.16
CA GLU A 77 18.22 -4.06 -0.09
C GLU A 77 16.72 -4.04 -0.36
N TYR A 78 15.92 -4.12 0.71
CA TYR A 78 14.46 -4.12 0.63
C TYR A 78 13.86 -2.91 1.33
N VAL A 79 12.72 -2.47 0.82
CA VAL A 79 11.89 -1.45 1.45
C VAL A 79 10.46 -2.00 1.64
N PHE A 80 9.95 -1.89 2.85
CA PHE A 80 8.54 -2.13 3.14
C PHE A 80 7.78 -0.83 2.94
N ILE A 81 6.85 -0.79 1.99
CA ILE A 81 6.04 0.39 1.72
C ILE A 81 4.61 0.15 2.20
N THR A 82 4.06 1.11 2.92
CA THR A 82 2.65 1.18 3.32
C THR A 82 2.15 2.62 3.25
N LEU A 83 0.83 2.82 3.36
CA LEU A 83 0.21 4.14 3.35
C LEU A 83 -0.19 4.56 4.77
N ASP A 84 -0.27 5.84 5.03
CA ASP A 84 -0.64 6.44 6.32
C ASP A 84 -2.09 6.16 6.74
N ASP A 85 -2.97 5.87 5.79
CA ASP A 85 -4.36 5.48 6.02
C ASP A 85 -4.56 3.95 6.15
N TYR A 86 -3.49 3.16 6.20
CA TYR A 86 -3.51 1.71 6.43
C TYR A 86 -3.10 1.39 7.87
N PHE A 87 -4.05 1.42 8.79
CA PHE A 87 -3.78 1.16 10.21
C PHE A 87 -3.64 -0.34 10.47
N LEU A 88 -2.53 -0.73 11.06
CA LEU A 88 -2.31 -2.11 11.50
C LEU A 88 -3.29 -2.47 12.62
N ILE A 89 -4.00 -3.61 12.52
CA ILE A 89 -5.03 -4.02 13.47
C ILE A 89 -4.87 -5.45 13.99
N LYS A 90 -3.77 -6.11 13.68
CA LYS A 90 -3.41 -7.43 14.21
C LYS A 90 -1.92 -7.55 14.40
N PRO A 91 -1.46 -8.39 15.35
CA PRO A 91 -0.04 -8.62 15.58
C PRO A 91 0.67 -9.10 14.31
N VAL A 92 1.84 -8.53 14.08
CA VAL A 92 2.78 -8.95 13.03
C VAL A 92 3.78 -9.93 13.63
N SER A 93 4.01 -11.03 12.95
CA SER A 93 5.02 -12.02 13.36
C SER A 93 6.35 -11.71 12.69
N ILE A 94 7.37 -11.38 13.47
CA ILE A 94 8.75 -11.19 12.97
C ILE A 94 9.23 -12.41 12.18
N ARG A 95 8.95 -13.63 12.69
CA ARG A 95 9.32 -14.86 11.98
C ARG A 95 8.72 -14.91 10.58
N LYS A 96 7.43 -14.54 10.43
CA LYS A 96 6.78 -14.52 9.12
C LYS A 96 7.38 -13.45 8.20
N MET A 97 7.69 -12.27 8.74
CA MET A 97 8.34 -11.20 7.97
C MET A 97 9.73 -11.61 7.50
N ASN A 98 10.52 -12.26 8.38
CA ASN A 98 11.83 -12.83 8.00
C ASN A 98 11.69 -13.87 6.88
N ASN A 99 10.71 -14.78 6.98
CA ASN A 99 10.44 -15.77 5.95
C ASN A 99 10.05 -15.14 4.60
N LEU A 100 9.36 -13.99 4.61
CA LEU A 100 9.04 -13.25 3.38
C LEU A 100 10.29 -12.66 2.73
N VAL A 101 11.17 -12.04 3.51
CA VAL A 101 12.46 -11.53 3.02
C VAL A 101 13.32 -12.68 2.47
N GLU A 102 13.42 -13.78 3.21
CA GLU A 102 14.12 -14.99 2.76
C GLU A 102 13.53 -15.57 1.46
N MET A 103 12.20 -15.55 1.33
CA MET A 103 11.53 -15.95 0.09
C MET A 103 11.93 -15.02 -1.07
N MET A 104 11.97 -13.71 -0.83
CA MET A 104 12.39 -12.75 -1.84
C MET A 104 13.81 -13.02 -2.33
N GLU A 105 14.72 -13.28 -1.42
CA GLU A 105 16.11 -13.65 -1.74
C GLU A 105 16.20 -14.94 -2.55
N LYS A 106 15.63 -16.03 -2.01
CA LYS A 106 15.71 -17.37 -2.63
C LYS A 106 15.03 -17.45 -4.01
N GLN A 107 13.95 -16.71 -4.20
CA GLN A 107 13.19 -16.71 -5.46
C GLN A 107 13.58 -15.55 -6.38
N ASN A 108 14.52 -14.69 -5.94
CA ASN A 108 14.90 -13.45 -6.62
C ASN A 108 13.67 -12.59 -6.98
N LEU A 109 12.80 -12.32 -5.98
CA LEU A 109 11.59 -11.52 -6.16
C LEU A 109 11.92 -10.04 -6.02
N ASP A 110 11.28 -9.23 -6.85
CA ASP A 110 11.40 -7.77 -6.80
C ASP A 110 10.28 -7.12 -5.99
N TYR A 111 9.15 -7.82 -5.84
CA TYR A 111 7.98 -7.34 -5.10
C TYR A 111 7.18 -8.48 -4.48
N VAL A 112 6.76 -8.30 -3.22
CA VAL A 112 5.78 -9.15 -2.53
C VAL A 112 4.68 -8.30 -1.92
N ARG A 113 3.46 -8.46 -2.41
CA ARG A 113 2.27 -7.83 -1.85
C ARG A 113 1.77 -8.62 -0.65
N LEU A 114 1.46 -7.92 0.45
CA LEU A 114 0.97 -8.55 1.69
C LEU A 114 -0.56 -8.48 1.85
N PHE A 115 -1.26 -8.04 0.85
CA PHE A 115 -2.70 -7.87 0.89
C PHE A 115 -3.42 -8.97 0.12
N LYS A 116 -4.31 -9.69 0.82
CA LYS A 116 -5.16 -10.72 0.21
C LYS A 116 -6.24 -10.07 -0.64
N ARG A 117 -5.97 -9.82 -1.90
CA ARG A 117 -7.01 -9.68 -2.92
C ARG A 117 -6.85 -10.82 -3.91
N PRO A 118 -7.88 -11.64 -4.12
CA PRO A 118 -7.87 -12.55 -5.25
C PRO A 118 -7.77 -11.66 -6.50
N THR A 119 -6.69 -11.82 -7.23
CA THR A 119 -6.50 -11.12 -8.50
C THR A 119 -6.46 -12.17 -9.60
N LYS A 120 -7.03 -11.83 -10.76
CA LYS A 120 -6.88 -12.62 -11.98
C LYS A 120 -5.40 -12.78 -12.37
N ALA A 121 -4.53 -11.99 -11.79
CA ALA A 121 -3.09 -12.00 -11.98
C ALA A 121 -2.35 -13.08 -11.17
N THR A 122 -2.99 -13.72 -10.18
CA THR A 122 -2.35 -14.76 -9.37
C THR A 122 -2.06 -16.00 -10.24
N ARG A 123 -0.81 -16.48 -10.17
CA ARG A 123 -0.29 -17.62 -10.94
C ARG A 123 0.05 -18.79 -10.02
N SER A 124 1.05 -19.57 -10.41
CA SER A 124 1.49 -20.75 -9.69
C SER A 124 1.94 -20.45 -8.26
N PRO A 125 1.76 -21.41 -7.33
CA PRO A 125 2.28 -21.27 -5.97
C PRO A 125 3.81 -21.26 -5.97
N ILE A 126 4.39 -20.56 -5.00
CA ILE A 126 5.83 -20.56 -4.78
C ILE A 126 6.17 -21.78 -3.92
N LYS A 127 6.98 -22.70 -4.48
CA LYS A 127 7.37 -23.94 -3.81
C LYS A 127 8.08 -23.63 -2.47
N GLY A 128 7.65 -24.32 -1.43
CA GLY A 128 8.22 -24.15 -0.07
C GLY A 128 7.60 -23.00 0.74
N TYR A 129 6.69 -22.21 0.16
CA TYR A 129 6.06 -21.08 0.85
C TYR A 129 4.53 -21.19 0.82
N GLN A 130 3.93 -21.42 1.98
CA GLN A 130 2.50 -21.60 2.09
C GLN A 130 1.73 -20.32 1.70
N LYS A 131 0.71 -20.46 0.85
CA LYS A 131 -0.16 -19.36 0.37
C LYS A 131 0.59 -18.18 -0.28
N ALA A 132 1.77 -18.43 -0.80
CA ALA A 132 2.51 -17.48 -1.61
C ALA A 132 2.41 -17.88 -3.09
N TYR A 133 2.15 -16.89 -3.96
CA TYR A 133 1.89 -17.13 -5.37
C TYR A 133 2.61 -16.08 -6.22
N TYR A 134 3.09 -16.45 -7.39
CA TYR A 134 3.57 -15.49 -8.38
C TYR A 134 2.43 -14.64 -8.91
N ILE A 135 2.76 -13.41 -9.32
CA ILE A 135 1.84 -12.45 -9.94
C ILE A 135 2.29 -12.23 -11.38
N ASP A 136 1.33 -12.25 -12.31
CA ASP A 136 1.53 -11.83 -13.69
C ASP A 136 1.33 -10.31 -13.79
N CYS A 137 2.39 -9.61 -14.14
CA CYS A 137 2.41 -8.15 -14.24
C CYS A 137 1.58 -7.59 -15.41
N ASN A 138 1.19 -8.43 -16.39
CA ASN A 138 0.36 -8.00 -17.53
C ASN A 138 -1.07 -7.60 -17.14
N PHE A 139 -1.49 -7.87 -15.91
CA PHE A 139 -2.82 -7.49 -15.45
C PHE A 139 -2.82 -6.13 -14.77
N LYS A 140 -3.83 -5.31 -15.08
CA LYS A 140 -4.04 -4.01 -14.41
C LYS A 140 -4.10 -4.19 -12.89
N TYR A 141 -3.41 -3.31 -12.17
CA TYR A 141 -3.32 -3.33 -10.69
C TYR A 141 -2.75 -4.62 -10.08
N SER A 142 -2.07 -5.44 -10.86
CA SER A 142 -1.38 -6.63 -10.36
C SER A 142 -0.27 -6.27 -9.38
N VAL A 143 0.52 -5.28 -9.73
CA VAL A 143 1.49 -4.60 -8.88
C VAL A 143 0.88 -3.25 -8.47
N ASN A 144 0.89 -2.92 -7.19
CA ASN A 144 0.21 -1.73 -6.66
C ASN A 144 0.81 -1.30 -5.31
N LEU A 145 0.39 -0.15 -4.78
CA LEU A 145 0.88 0.45 -3.55
C LEU A 145 0.25 -0.12 -2.25
N TYR A 146 -0.46 -1.23 -2.31
CA TYR A 146 -0.83 -1.92 -1.07
C TYR A 146 0.43 -2.29 -0.28
N SER A 147 0.28 -2.39 1.04
CA SER A 147 1.40 -2.78 1.90
C SER A 147 2.16 -3.98 1.34
N GLY A 148 3.45 -3.81 1.13
CA GLY A 148 4.29 -4.80 0.46
C GLY A 148 5.77 -4.55 0.64
N ILE A 149 6.56 -5.57 0.34
CA ILE A 149 8.03 -5.53 0.36
C ILE A 149 8.52 -5.42 -1.07
N TRP A 150 9.45 -4.53 -1.31
CA TRP A 150 10.03 -4.23 -2.62
C TRP A 150 11.54 -4.33 -2.57
N LYS A 151 12.18 -4.79 -3.64
CA LYS A 151 13.59 -4.45 -3.83
C LYS A 151 13.71 -2.94 -4.00
N THR A 152 14.58 -2.32 -3.22
CA THR A 152 14.76 -0.85 -3.23
C THR A 152 15.07 -0.35 -4.64
N LYS A 153 16.01 -0.98 -5.34
CA LYS A 153 16.39 -0.63 -6.72
C LYS A 153 15.24 -0.78 -7.73
N PHE A 154 14.39 -1.78 -7.57
CA PHE A 154 13.21 -1.93 -8.42
C PHE A 154 12.22 -0.78 -8.19
N MET A 155 11.92 -0.44 -6.93
CA MET A 155 11.04 0.69 -6.64
C MET A 155 11.64 2.01 -7.14
N GLU A 156 12.95 2.24 -6.98
CA GLU A 156 13.64 3.42 -7.54
C GLU A 156 13.44 3.54 -9.05
N SER A 157 13.57 2.43 -9.78
CA SER A 157 13.35 2.43 -11.24
C SER A 157 11.90 2.77 -11.62
N CYS A 158 10.92 2.37 -10.79
CA CYS A 158 9.51 2.68 -11.04
C CYS A 158 9.17 4.16 -10.80
N VAL A 159 9.81 4.83 -9.84
CA VAL A 159 9.52 6.24 -9.50
C VAL A 159 10.38 7.24 -10.28
N ALA A 160 11.14 6.80 -11.27
CA ALA A 160 12.00 7.68 -12.08
C ALA A 160 11.24 8.75 -12.89
N ASN A 161 9.95 8.53 -13.15
CA ASN A 161 9.09 9.48 -13.85
C ASN A 161 8.17 10.23 -12.87
N PRO A 162 7.97 11.56 -13.02
CA PRO A 162 7.07 12.33 -12.18
C PRO A 162 5.61 11.94 -12.46
N LEU A 163 5.00 11.25 -11.52
CA LEU A 163 3.61 10.79 -11.57
C LEU A 163 2.92 11.08 -10.23
N ASN A 164 1.63 11.40 -10.27
CA ASN A 164 0.83 11.39 -9.06
C ASN A 164 0.51 9.94 -8.62
N PRO A 165 0.04 9.69 -7.37
CA PRO A 165 -0.18 8.34 -6.86
C PRO A 165 -1.10 7.47 -7.72
N TRP A 166 -2.15 8.05 -8.29
CA TRP A 166 -3.13 7.31 -9.11
C TRP A 166 -2.58 6.94 -10.48
N GLN A 167 -1.86 7.85 -11.13
CA GLN A 167 -1.16 7.58 -12.38
C GLN A 167 -0.08 6.52 -12.17
N PHE A 168 0.66 6.63 -11.06
CA PHE A 168 1.68 5.66 -10.70
C PHE A 168 1.10 4.25 -10.53
N GLU A 169 -0.01 4.08 -9.79
CA GLU A 169 -0.65 2.77 -9.64
C GLU A 169 -1.16 2.17 -10.96
N VAL A 170 -1.56 3.00 -11.91
CA VAL A 170 -2.01 2.53 -13.24
C VAL A 170 -0.82 2.06 -14.09
N GLU A 171 0.29 2.80 -14.04
CA GLU A 171 1.48 2.50 -14.85
C GLU A 171 2.39 1.43 -14.21
N LEU A 172 2.33 1.25 -12.90
CA LEU A 172 3.20 0.36 -12.14
C LEU A 172 3.26 -1.09 -12.68
N PRO A 173 2.15 -1.73 -13.09
CA PRO A 173 2.22 -3.06 -13.72
C PRO A 173 3.02 -3.07 -15.02
N LYS A 174 2.89 -2.04 -15.85
CA LYS A 174 3.67 -1.92 -17.11
C LYS A 174 5.15 -1.72 -16.82
N MET A 175 5.47 -0.86 -15.83
CA MET A 175 6.85 -0.67 -15.38
C MET A 175 7.46 -1.99 -14.88
N ALA A 176 6.69 -2.76 -14.10
CA ALA A 176 7.12 -4.06 -13.64
C ALA A 176 7.37 -5.06 -14.79
N CYS A 177 6.50 -5.09 -15.80
CA CYS A 177 6.71 -5.90 -17.00
C CYS A 177 7.97 -5.48 -17.76
N ASN A 178 8.15 -4.18 -17.99
CA ASN A 178 9.30 -3.65 -18.72
C ASN A 178 10.62 -3.90 -17.99
N TYR A 179 10.60 -3.88 -16.67
CA TYR A 179 11.75 -4.23 -15.82
C TYR A 179 12.05 -5.73 -15.82
N GLY A 180 11.09 -6.57 -16.23
CA GLY A 180 11.16 -8.03 -16.08
C GLY A 180 11.00 -8.48 -14.63
N ALA A 181 10.27 -7.70 -13.83
CA ALA A 181 10.15 -7.92 -12.39
C ALA A 181 9.46 -9.24 -12.05
N LYS A 182 10.03 -9.97 -11.09
CA LYS A 182 9.40 -11.13 -10.47
C LYS A 182 8.57 -10.70 -9.28
N CYS A 183 7.27 -10.77 -9.43
CA CYS A 183 6.31 -10.30 -8.44
C CYS A 183 5.54 -11.45 -7.79
N ALA A 184 5.23 -11.29 -6.51
CA ALA A 184 4.48 -12.28 -5.74
C ALA A 184 3.42 -11.65 -4.82
N VAL A 185 2.55 -12.49 -4.28
CA VAL A 185 1.58 -12.14 -3.24
C VAL A 185 1.64 -13.17 -2.12
N SER A 186 1.66 -12.69 -0.86
CA SER A 186 1.41 -13.50 0.33
C SER A 186 -0.04 -13.35 0.78
N ASN A 187 -0.76 -14.48 0.83
CA ASN A 187 -2.14 -14.53 1.32
C ASN A 187 -2.24 -14.99 2.79
N ASN A 188 -1.15 -14.93 3.55
CA ASN A 188 -1.06 -15.42 4.92
C ASN A 188 -1.59 -14.46 5.98
N LYS A 189 -2.12 -13.29 5.58
CA LYS A 189 -2.49 -12.21 6.50
C LYS A 189 -1.32 -11.77 7.39
N ASP A 190 -0.13 -11.66 6.79
CA ASP A 190 1.11 -11.32 7.49
C ASP A 190 1.11 -9.86 7.99
N PHE A 191 0.34 -9.00 7.32
CA PHE A 191 0.16 -7.59 7.67
C PHE A 191 -1.31 -7.22 7.46
N VAL A 192 -2.11 -7.23 8.54
CA VAL A 192 -3.56 -7.00 8.47
C VAL A 192 -3.88 -5.55 8.80
N ILE A 193 -4.40 -4.84 7.81
CA ILE A 193 -4.69 -3.41 7.91
C ILE A 193 -6.20 -3.11 7.94
N LEU A 194 -6.54 -1.98 8.54
CA LEU A 194 -7.78 -1.26 8.39
C LEU A 194 -7.54 -0.09 7.43
N ASP A 195 -8.26 -0.06 6.32
CA ASP A 195 -8.31 1.08 5.40
C ASP A 195 -9.16 2.18 6.07
N VAL A 196 -8.55 3.32 6.37
CA VAL A 196 -9.17 4.33 7.25
C VAL A 196 -9.87 5.41 6.46
N VAL A 197 -9.26 5.90 5.37
CA VAL A 197 -9.72 7.10 4.66
C VAL A 197 -9.92 6.83 3.17
N ARG A 198 -10.98 7.37 2.62
CA ARG A 198 -11.20 7.45 1.18
C ARG A 198 -11.70 8.85 0.81
N LYS A 199 -11.06 9.47 -0.18
CA LYS A 199 -11.37 10.85 -0.61
C LYS A 199 -11.39 11.85 0.56
N GLY A 200 -10.43 11.71 1.49
CA GLY A 200 -10.29 12.59 2.65
C GLY A 200 -11.30 12.37 3.78
N LYS A 201 -12.22 11.41 3.67
CA LYS A 201 -13.24 11.08 4.67
C LYS A 201 -13.02 9.69 5.25
N LEU A 202 -13.42 9.49 6.51
CA LEU A 202 -13.38 8.19 7.16
C LEU A 202 -14.33 7.19 6.48
N LEU A 203 -13.90 5.96 6.38
CA LEU A 203 -14.78 4.84 6.08
C LEU A 203 -15.60 4.45 7.33
N HIS A 204 -16.81 3.94 7.16
CA HIS A 204 -17.66 3.52 8.28
C HIS A 204 -16.99 2.48 9.18
N ASN A 205 -16.27 1.52 8.59
CA ASN A 205 -15.53 0.51 9.36
C ASN A 205 -14.47 1.15 10.27
N SER A 206 -13.74 2.15 9.78
CA SER A 206 -12.74 2.87 10.57
C SER A 206 -13.39 3.76 11.63
N TYR A 207 -14.47 4.44 11.29
CA TYR A 207 -15.24 5.23 12.25
C TYR A 207 -15.74 4.40 13.43
N TYR A 208 -16.34 3.22 13.19
CA TYR A 208 -16.78 2.33 14.26
C TYR A 208 -15.61 1.68 15.00
N TYR A 209 -14.50 1.42 14.32
CA TYR A 209 -13.29 0.96 14.98
C TYR A 209 -12.78 2.01 15.98
N PHE A 210 -12.70 3.26 15.60
CA PHE A 210 -12.24 4.35 16.47
C PHE A 210 -13.19 4.60 17.65
N LYS A 211 -14.49 4.47 17.44
CA LYS A 211 -15.46 4.54 18.56
C LYS A 211 -15.22 3.45 19.62
N ARG A 212 -14.81 2.24 19.20
CA ARG A 212 -14.51 1.14 20.12
C ARG A 212 -13.11 1.21 20.73
N HIS A 213 -12.22 1.99 20.10
CA HIS A 213 -10.83 2.14 20.51
C HIS A 213 -10.50 3.64 20.66
N PRO A 214 -11.02 4.30 21.71
CA PRO A 214 -10.80 5.73 21.91
C PRO A 214 -9.30 6.05 22.04
N GLY A 215 -8.90 7.21 21.51
CA GLY A 215 -7.51 7.64 21.49
C GLY A 215 -6.62 7.04 20.41
N ILE A 216 -7.17 6.24 19.48
CA ILE A 216 -6.47 5.83 18.25
C ILE A 216 -6.54 6.96 17.21
N TYR A 217 -7.68 7.60 17.09
CA TYR A 217 -7.87 8.75 16.20
C TYR A 217 -8.58 9.88 16.93
N THR A 218 -8.00 11.06 16.89
CA THR A 218 -8.51 12.28 17.57
C THR A 218 -8.88 13.39 16.59
N GLY A 219 -8.75 13.15 15.30
CA GLY A 219 -9.11 14.11 14.25
C GLY A 219 -10.63 14.23 14.07
N ASN A 220 -11.03 15.15 13.21
CA ASN A 220 -12.42 15.53 12.97
C ASN A 220 -12.89 15.28 11.52
N ARG A 221 -12.31 14.33 10.82
CA ARG A 221 -12.72 14.00 9.44
C ARG A 221 -14.17 13.55 9.40
N LEU A 222 -14.91 14.03 8.41
CA LEU A 222 -16.27 13.56 8.13
C LEU A 222 -16.25 12.06 7.74
N VAL A 223 -17.35 11.38 7.99
CA VAL A 223 -17.55 9.99 7.55
C VAL A 223 -18.11 10.00 6.12
N ASN A 224 -17.71 9.06 5.30
CA ASN A 224 -18.28 8.85 3.97
C ASN A 224 -19.79 8.53 4.05
N SER A 225 -20.51 8.82 2.98
CA SER A 225 -21.92 8.38 2.90
C SER A 225 -22.01 6.88 2.64
N TRP A 226 -23.04 6.23 3.16
CA TRP A 226 -23.32 4.82 2.86
C TRP A 226 -23.50 4.57 1.36
N SER A 227 -24.12 5.49 0.63
CA SER A 227 -24.28 5.40 -0.82
C SER A 227 -22.93 5.31 -1.54
N TYR A 228 -21.95 6.10 -1.10
CA TYR A 228 -20.60 6.04 -1.65
C TYR A 228 -19.93 4.67 -1.40
N GLU A 229 -19.97 4.17 -0.17
CA GLU A 229 -19.33 2.90 0.18
C GLU A 229 -20.02 1.70 -0.49
N ILE A 230 -21.36 1.72 -0.57
CA ILE A 230 -22.12 0.71 -1.33
C ILE A 230 -21.71 0.74 -2.81
N SER A 231 -21.62 1.92 -3.42
CA SER A 231 -21.17 2.04 -4.81
C SER A 231 -19.77 1.52 -5.04
N LEU A 232 -18.85 1.76 -4.07
CA LEU A 232 -17.49 1.24 -4.09
C LEU A 232 -17.46 -0.29 -3.96
N ALA A 233 -18.28 -0.85 -3.08
CA ALA A 233 -18.42 -2.30 -2.92
C ALA A 233 -18.97 -2.95 -4.20
N ILE A 234 -20.01 -2.40 -4.80
CA ILE A 234 -20.57 -2.87 -6.08
C ILE A 234 -19.51 -2.83 -7.19
N LYS A 235 -18.79 -1.72 -7.35
CA LYS A 235 -17.71 -1.61 -8.34
C LYS A 235 -16.62 -2.66 -8.12
N THR A 236 -16.28 -2.92 -6.87
CA THR A 236 -15.28 -3.94 -6.50
C THR A 236 -15.75 -5.35 -6.85
N ILE A 237 -17.02 -5.67 -6.56
CA ILE A 237 -17.64 -6.97 -6.89
C ILE A 237 -17.72 -7.15 -8.41
N VAL A 238 -18.25 -6.17 -9.12
CA VAL A 238 -18.35 -6.19 -10.59
C VAL A 238 -16.96 -6.37 -11.20
N GLY A 239 -15.97 -5.57 -10.78
CA GLY A 239 -14.60 -5.70 -11.30
C GLY A 239 -13.95 -7.06 -11.02
N ARG A 240 -14.37 -7.73 -9.93
CA ARG A 240 -13.82 -9.04 -9.53
C ARG A 240 -14.43 -10.21 -10.30
N TYR A 241 -15.75 -10.21 -10.48
CA TYR A 241 -16.49 -11.38 -10.95
C TYR A 241 -16.96 -11.27 -12.40
N THR A 242 -16.93 -10.07 -12.99
CA THR A 242 -17.40 -9.87 -14.37
C THR A 242 -16.28 -10.20 -15.38
N PRO A 243 -16.53 -11.06 -16.37
CA PRO A 243 -15.61 -11.28 -17.50
C PRO A 243 -15.28 -9.96 -18.24
N MET A 244 -14.06 -9.86 -18.80
CA MET A 244 -13.59 -8.62 -19.45
C MET A 244 -14.54 -8.05 -20.51
N PRO A 245 -15.17 -8.85 -21.41
CA PRO A 245 -16.11 -8.32 -22.39
C PRO A 245 -17.32 -7.62 -21.74
N ILE A 246 -17.91 -8.26 -20.73
CA ILE A 246 -19.07 -7.72 -19.98
C ILE A 246 -18.65 -6.48 -19.17
N HIS A 247 -17.47 -6.53 -18.54
CA HIS A 247 -16.93 -5.38 -17.81
C HIS A 247 -16.76 -4.15 -18.71
N ASN A 248 -16.25 -4.34 -19.93
CA ASN A 248 -16.10 -3.27 -20.91
C ASN A 248 -17.45 -2.74 -21.40
N ALA A 249 -18.45 -3.61 -21.60
CA ALA A 249 -19.81 -3.20 -21.95
C ALA A 249 -20.46 -2.36 -20.82
N ILE A 250 -20.33 -2.80 -19.56
CA ILE A 250 -20.79 -2.04 -18.38
C ILE A 250 -20.12 -0.67 -18.31
N LYS A 251 -18.80 -0.59 -18.50
CA LYS A 251 -18.07 0.69 -18.55
C LYS A 251 -18.62 1.61 -19.65
N LYS A 252 -18.86 1.07 -20.85
CA LYS A 252 -19.39 1.82 -21.97
C LYS A 252 -20.79 2.41 -21.66
N VAL A 253 -21.64 1.63 -21.00
CA VAL A 253 -22.96 2.12 -20.54
C VAL A 253 -22.80 3.19 -19.46
N MET A 254 -21.98 2.96 -18.44
CA MET A 254 -21.77 3.90 -17.34
C MET A 254 -21.21 5.25 -17.82
N ARG A 255 -20.34 5.24 -18.84
CA ARG A 255 -19.85 6.48 -19.48
C ARG A 255 -20.98 7.32 -20.09
N LYS A 256 -21.99 6.69 -20.68
CA LYS A 256 -23.18 7.40 -21.19
C LYS A 256 -23.96 8.14 -20.10
N PHE A 257 -23.81 7.68 -18.84
CA PHE A 257 -24.39 8.33 -17.65
C PHE A 257 -23.41 9.27 -16.92
N GLY A 258 -22.32 9.70 -17.60
CA GLY A 258 -21.37 10.68 -17.04
C GLY A 258 -20.33 10.11 -16.05
N TYR A 259 -20.21 8.80 -15.92
CA TYR A 259 -19.18 8.20 -15.04
C TYR A 259 -17.80 8.23 -15.71
N GLN A 260 -16.82 8.83 -15.02
CA GLN A 260 -15.42 8.79 -15.42
C GLN A 260 -14.69 7.65 -14.71
N PHE A 261 -13.81 6.95 -15.43
CA PHE A 261 -12.96 5.88 -14.88
C PHE A 261 -11.50 6.29 -14.98
N PHE A 262 -10.75 6.22 -13.89
CA PHE A 262 -9.32 6.56 -13.85
C PHE A 262 -8.42 5.64 -14.68
N SER A 263 -8.97 4.59 -15.25
CA SER A 263 -8.24 3.62 -16.08
C SER A 263 -8.41 3.84 -17.59
N ASP A 264 -8.87 5.01 -17.96
CA ASP A 264 -9.07 5.37 -19.37
C ASP A 264 -7.93 6.19 -19.91
#